data_3148e760bb5af69f5306040e8d10ae47
#
_entry.id   3148e760bb5af69f5306040e8d10ae47
#
_cell.length_a   1.000
_cell.length_b   1.000
_cell.length_c   1.000
_cell.angle_alpha   90.00
_cell.angle_beta   90.00
_cell.angle_gamma   90.00
#
_symmetry.space_group_name_H-M   'P 1'
#
loop_
_entity.id
_entity.type
_entity.pdbx_description
1 polymer ?
#
loop_
_entity_poly.entity_id
_entity_poly.type
_entity_poly.pdbx_seq_one_letter_code
_entity_poly.pdbx_strand_id
1 'polypeptide(L)'
;NPYLSIDPILSVPGLRRLIRKSDVPRVAVTPIIGGRALKGPAAKMMREMGHMMSPITVADHLDGLIDGFVLDQEDAVLQASFEPAVLVTDTIMTDLPSKARLAGEVLEFGLALQASQPASAQDAPATS
;
A
#
# COMPACT_ATOMS: atom_id res chain seq x y z
N ASN A 1 -5.10 4.50 -8.64
CA ASN A 1 -6.20 3.56 -8.90
C ASN A 1 -5.63 2.16 -9.11
N PRO A 2 -5.94 1.18 -8.24
CA PRO A 2 -5.38 -0.16 -8.35
C PRO A 2 -5.73 -0.85 -9.67
N TYR A 3 -6.93 -0.62 -10.20
CA TYR A 3 -7.42 -1.32 -11.39
C TYR A 3 -6.90 -0.72 -12.71
N LEU A 4 -6.83 0.62 -12.81
CA LEU A 4 -6.43 1.29 -14.05
C LEU A 4 -4.94 1.59 -14.14
N SER A 5 -4.29 1.81 -13.00
CA SER A 5 -2.90 2.28 -12.97
C SER A 5 -1.92 1.19 -12.52
N ILE A 6 -2.29 0.41 -11.52
CA ILE A 6 -1.39 -0.59 -10.93
C ILE A 6 -1.52 -1.93 -11.64
N ASP A 7 -2.73 -2.44 -11.83
CA ASP A 7 -2.95 -3.75 -12.45
C ASP A 7 -2.31 -3.90 -13.84
N PRO A 8 -2.41 -2.91 -14.75
CA PRO A 8 -1.74 -3.02 -16.04
C PRO A 8 -0.22 -3.18 -15.92
N ILE A 9 0.40 -2.50 -14.96
CA ILE A 9 1.84 -2.64 -14.68
C ILE A 9 2.14 -4.05 -14.16
N LEU A 10 1.36 -4.52 -13.20
CA LEU A 10 1.53 -5.85 -12.61
C LEU A 10 1.24 -6.99 -13.59
N SER A 11 0.53 -6.69 -14.69
CA SER A 11 0.23 -7.66 -15.75
C SER A 11 1.39 -7.88 -16.71
N VAL A 12 2.43 -7.06 -16.65
CA VAL A 12 3.65 -7.28 -17.43
C VAL A 12 4.28 -8.61 -17.00
N PRO A 13 4.56 -9.54 -17.94
CA PRO A 13 5.09 -10.86 -17.59
C PRO A 13 6.34 -10.79 -16.70
N GLY A 14 6.30 -11.49 -15.57
CA GLY A 14 7.39 -11.57 -14.61
C GLY A 14 7.49 -10.41 -13.61
N LEU A 15 6.83 -9.27 -13.84
CA LEU A 15 6.99 -8.10 -12.97
C LEU A 15 6.43 -8.34 -11.57
N ARG A 16 5.25 -8.94 -11.45
CA ARG A 16 4.66 -9.29 -10.14
C ARG A 16 5.61 -10.16 -9.32
N ARG A 17 6.26 -11.13 -9.95
CA ARG A 17 7.23 -12.01 -9.29
C ARG A 17 8.48 -11.24 -8.86
N LEU A 18 8.98 -10.32 -9.68
CA LEU A 18 10.13 -9.47 -9.32
C LEU A 18 9.81 -8.60 -8.10
N ILE A 19 8.63 -8.00 -8.08
CA ILE A 19 8.19 -7.18 -6.95
C ILE A 19 8.10 -8.01 -5.67
N ARG A 20 7.52 -9.21 -5.73
CA ARG A 20 7.41 -10.12 -4.58
C ARG A 20 8.77 -10.55 -4.03
N LYS A 21 9.76 -10.69 -4.90
CA LYS A 21 11.13 -11.09 -4.52
C LYS A 21 12.00 -9.93 -4.08
N SER A 22 11.52 -8.70 -4.19
CA SER A 22 12.28 -7.52 -3.81
C SER A 22 12.53 -7.49 -2.31
N ASP A 23 13.74 -7.16 -1.91
CA ASP A 23 14.14 -7.04 -0.51
C ASP A 23 13.80 -5.69 0.09
N VAL A 24 13.30 -4.75 -0.72
CA VAL A 24 12.88 -3.43 -0.24
C VAL A 24 11.43 -3.46 0.21
N PRO A 25 11.06 -2.68 1.25
CA PRO A 25 9.67 -2.55 1.68
C PRO A 25 8.78 -2.00 0.58
N ARG A 26 7.60 -2.58 0.45
CA ARG A 26 6.58 -2.19 -0.51
C ARG A 26 5.39 -1.62 0.24
N VAL A 27 5.09 -0.36 -0.01
CA VAL A 27 4.04 0.37 0.70
C VAL A 27 3.01 0.88 -0.29
N ALA A 28 1.74 0.64 0.00
CA ALA A 28 0.63 1.21 -0.75
C ALA A 28 -0.06 2.31 0.06
N VAL A 29 -0.46 3.38 -0.62
CA VAL A 29 -1.24 4.46 -0.02
C VAL A 29 -2.69 4.34 -0.49
N THR A 30 -3.62 4.45 0.44
CA THR A 30 -5.05 4.32 0.13
C THR A 30 -5.53 5.35 -0.89
N PRO A 31 -6.28 4.93 -1.91
CA PRO A 31 -7.03 5.85 -2.77
C PRO A 31 -8.45 6.09 -2.29
N ILE A 32 -8.88 5.42 -1.22
CA ILE A 32 -10.23 5.49 -0.66
C ILE A 32 -10.17 6.08 0.74
N ILE A 33 -11.03 7.06 1.01
CA ILE A 33 -11.13 7.74 2.30
C ILE A 33 -12.61 7.86 2.65
N GLY A 34 -13.01 7.32 3.80
CA GLY A 34 -14.40 7.38 4.26
C GLY A 34 -15.39 6.80 3.26
N GLY A 35 -15.02 5.73 2.55
CA GLY A 35 -15.84 5.10 1.53
C GLY A 35 -15.92 5.86 0.20
N ARG A 36 -15.01 6.82 -0.02
CA ARG A 36 -15.00 7.67 -1.23
C ARG A 36 -13.61 7.69 -1.86
N ALA A 37 -13.56 7.72 -3.19
CA ALA A 37 -12.34 8.07 -3.92
C ALA A 37 -12.28 9.59 -4.07
N LEU A 38 -11.15 10.20 -3.69
CA LEU A 38 -10.96 11.66 -3.82
C LEU A 38 -10.81 12.11 -5.27
N LYS A 39 -10.20 11.27 -6.10
CA LYS A 39 -9.96 11.56 -7.52
C LYS A 39 -10.05 10.28 -8.34
N GLY A 40 -10.48 10.45 -9.57
CA GLY A 40 -10.54 9.37 -10.55
C GLY A 40 -11.69 8.36 -10.31
N PRO A 41 -11.75 7.32 -11.12
CA PRO A 41 -12.88 6.40 -11.18
C PRO A 41 -12.78 5.20 -10.22
N ALA A 42 -11.85 5.18 -9.26
CA ALA A 42 -11.62 4.00 -8.43
C ALA A 42 -12.89 3.54 -7.70
N ALA A 43 -13.63 4.46 -7.06
CA ALA A 43 -14.86 4.12 -6.34
C ALA A 43 -15.94 3.60 -7.28
N LYS A 44 -16.08 4.22 -8.47
CA LYS A 44 -17.04 3.76 -9.49
C LYS A 44 -16.69 2.35 -9.96
N MET A 45 -15.42 2.09 -10.25
CA MET A 45 -14.96 0.78 -10.70
C MET A 45 -15.20 -0.30 -9.64
N MET A 46 -14.90 -0.01 -8.39
CA MET A 46 -15.16 -0.94 -7.28
C MET A 46 -16.64 -1.31 -7.20
N ARG A 47 -17.54 -0.33 -7.32
CA ARG A 47 -18.99 -0.57 -7.33
C ARG A 47 -19.42 -1.42 -8.52
N GLU A 48 -18.95 -1.09 -9.71
CA GLU A 48 -19.28 -1.83 -10.93
C GLU A 48 -18.78 -3.28 -10.89
N MET A 49 -17.68 -3.53 -10.19
CA MET A 49 -17.13 -4.87 -9.97
C MET A 49 -17.76 -5.60 -8.77
N GLY A 50 -18.73 -4.99 -8.09
CA GLY A 50 -19.37 -5.57 -6.91
C GLY A 50 -18.49 -5.55 -5.66
N HIS A 51 -17.44 -4.75 -5.62
CA HIS A 51 -16.56 -4.63 -4.47
C HIS A 51 -17.03 -3.57 -3.50
N MET A 52 -16.81 -3.79 -2.20
CA MET A 52 -17.03 -2.75 -1.18
C MET A 52 -16.05 -1.60 -1.39
N MET A 53 -16.56 -0.38 -1.29
CA MET A 53 -15.70 0.83 -1.29
C MET A 53 -15.04 1.00 0.06
N SER A 54 -13.94 0.30 0.27
CA SER A 54 -13.19 0.30 1.52
C SER A 54 -11.68 0.27 1.25
N PRO A 55 -10.87 0.91 2.09
CA PRO A 55 -9.43 0.74 2.04
C PRO A 55 -9.01 -0.73 2.20
N ILE A 56 -9.76 -1.53 2.96
CA ILE A 56 -9.51 -2.96 3.13
C ILE A 56 -9.57 -3.68 1.79
N THR A 57 -10.57 -3.39 0.96
CA THR A 57 -10.69 -3.98 -0.38
C THR A 57 -9.46 -3.67 -1.25
N VAL A 58 -8.90 -2.47 -1.13
CA VAL A 58 -7.68 -2.10 -1.86
C VAL A 58 -6.48 -2.91 -1.36
N ALA A 59 -6.33 -3.04 -0.04
CA ALA A 59 -5.25 -3.83 0.54
C ALA A 59 -5.35 -5.31 0.14
N ASP A 60 -6.55 -5.87 0.17
CA ASP A 60 -6.80 -7.25 -0.24
C ASP A 60 -6.47 -7.48 -1.72
N HIS A 61 -6.77 -6.49 -2.57
CA HIS A 61 -6.41 -6.54 -3.99
C HIS A 61 -4.89 -6.59 -4.23
N LEU A 62 -4.12 -6.03 -3.29
CA LEU A 62 -2.65 -6.00 -3.33
C LEU A 62 -2.02 -7.07 -2.43
N ASP A 63 -2.78 -8.04 -1.97
CA ASP A 63 -2.31 -9.09 -1.08
C ASP A 63 -1.07 -9.81 -1.64
N GLY A 64 -0.10 -10.04 -0.77
CA GLY A 64 1.19 -10.65 -1.13
C GLY A 64 2.14 -9.73 -1.91
N LEU A 65 1.75 -8.47 -2.20
CA LEU A 65 2.58 -7.50 -2.91
C LEU A 65 3.08 -6.37 -2.03
N ILE A 66 2.44 -6.14 -0.88
CA ILE A 66 2.75 -5.01 0.01
C ILE A 66 3.15 -5.50 1.40
N ASP A 67 4.06 -4.74 2.02
CA ASP A 67 4.52 -4.96 3.40
C ASP A 67 3.87 -3.96 4.35
N GLY A 68 3.39 -2.84 3.84
CA GLY A 68 2.73 -1.81 4.59
C GLY A 68 1.63 -1.10 3.81
N PHE A 69 0.66 -0.58 4.54
CA PHE A 69 -0.47 0.15 3.98
C PHE A 69 -0.64 1.48 4.70
N VAL A 70 -0.77 2.57 3.95
CA VAL A 70 -1.02 3.90 4.51
C VAL A 70 -2.50 4.19 4.44
N LEU A 71 -3.12 4.32 5.61
CA LEU A 71 -4.55 4.51 5.81
C LEU A 71 -4.81 5.96 6.19
N ASP A 72 -5.88 6.54 5.66
CA ASP A 72 -6.26 7.88 6.08
C ASP A 72 -6.79 7.89 7.52
N GLN A 73 -6.55 8.98 8.23
CA GLN A 73 -7.00 9.15 9.61
C GLN A 73 -8.53 9.05 9.77
N GLU A 74 -9.30 9.37 8.73
CA GLU A 74 -10.75 9.22 8.72
C GLU A 74 -11.17 7.74 8.86
N ASP A 75 -10.33 6.83 8.41
CA ASP A 75 -10.57 5.39 8.46
C ASP A 75 -9.77 4.67 9.56
N ALA A 76 -9.24 5.41 10.54
CA ALA A 76 -8.38 4.87 11.59
C ALA A 76 -8.99 3.67 12.35
N VAL A 77 -10.31 3.62 12.47
CA VAL A 77 -11.04 2.51 13.12
C VAL A 77 -10.83 1.16 12.42
N LEU A 78 -10.44 1.17 11.14
CA LEU A 78 -10.21 -0.03 10.35
C LEU A 78 -8.81 -0.61 10.52
N GLN A 79 -7.91 0.07 11.24
CA GLN A 79 -6.49 -0.30 11.34
C GLN A 79 -6.29 -1.76 11.73
N ALA A 80 -7.04 -2.26 12.71
CA ALA A 80 -6.91 -3.64 13.19
C ALA A 80 -7.35 -4.70 12.17
N SER A 81 -8.02 -4.31 11.09
CA SER A 81 -8.53 -5.22 10.06
C SER A 81 -7.51 -5.49 8.94
N PHE A 82 -6.34 -4.87 8.99
CA PHE A 82 -5.31 -5.04 7.97
C PHE A 82 -4.27 -6.09 8.41
N GLU A 83 -3.91 -6.97 7.49
CA GLU A 83 -2.80 -7.93 7.67
C GLU A 83 -1.43 -7.26 7.63
N PRO A 84 -1.12 -6.41 6.61
CA PRO A 84 0.16 -5.70 6.59
C PRO A 84 0.22 -4.63 7.68
N ALA A 85 1.43 -4.17 7.99
CA ALA A 85 1.63 -3.04 8.88
C ALA A 85 0.91 -1.79 8.36
N VAL A 86 0.36 -0.97 9.25
CA VAL A 86 -0.44 0.20 8.88
C VAL A 86 0.16 1.47 9.46
N LEU A 87 0.30 2.49 8.61
CA LEU A 87 0.50 3.87 9.01
C LEU A 87 -0.82 4.62 8.87
N VAL A 88 -1.29 5.25 9.94
CA VAL A 88 -2.48 6.11 9.93
C VAL A 88 -2.02 7.55 9.90
N THR A 89 -2.41 8.30 8.88
CA THR A 89 -2.07 9.72 8.72
C THR A 89 -3.08 10.43 7.84
N ASP A 90 -2.94 11.75 7.70
CA ASP A 90 -3.70 12.52 6.71
C ASP A 90 -3.13 12.24 5.31
N THR A 91 -3.91 11.57 4.47
CA THR A 91 -3.49 11.23 3.10
C THR A 91 -3.98 12.22 2.05
N ILE A 92 -4.67 13.27 2.46
CA ILE A 92 -5.19 14.29 1.54
C ILE A 92 -4.06 15.25 1.12
N MET A 93 -3.84 15.34 -0.18
CA MET A 93 -2.81 16.18 -0.77
C MET A 93 -3.46 17.32 -1.55
N THR A 94 -3.48 18.51 -0.98
CA THR A 94 -4.11 19.71 -1.58
C THR A 94 -3.08 20.63 -2.25
N ASP A 95 -1.82 20.57 -1.82
CA ASP A 95 -0.75 21.45 -2.26
C ASP A 95 0.60 20.73 -2.22
N LEU A 96 1.66 21.42 -2.64
CA LEU A 96 3.01 20.84 -2.62
C LEU A 96 3.50 20.51 -1.20
N PRO A 97 3.31 21.36 -0.17
CA PRO A 97 3.68 21.00 1.19
C PRO A 97 3.01 19.72 1.71
N SER A 98 1.72 19.52 1.46
CA SER A 98 1.00 18.31 1.90
C SER A 98 1.50 17.06 1.17
N LYS A 99 1.85 17.18 -0.12
CA LYS A 99 2.48 16.08 -0.88
C LYS A 99 3.85 15.72 -0.31
N ALA A 100 4.68 16.72 -0.02
CA ALA A 100 6.01 16.51 0.56
C ALA A 100 5.92 15.89 1.97
N ARG A 101 4.99 16.35 2.79
CA ARG A 101 4.73 15.79 4.12
C ARG A 101 4.38 14.30 4.03
N LEU A 102 3.39 13.96 3.22
CA LEU A 102 2.95 12.57 3.07
C LEU A 102 4.08 11.69 2.53
N ALA A 103 4.81 12.16 1.52
CA ALA A 103 5.95 11.43 0.97
C ALA A 103 7.01 11.14 2.04
N GLY A 104 7.32 12.13 2.89
CA GLY A 104 8.25 11.96 4.01
C GLY A 104 7.77 10.93 5.02
N GLU A 105 6.51 10.97 5.42
CA GLU A 105 5.92 10.01 6.36
C GLU A 105 5.91 8.59 5.79
N VAL A 106 5.58 8.43 4.52
CA VAL A 106 5.61 7.12 3.84
C VAL A 106 7.03 6.57 3.75
N LEU A 107 8.00 7.43 3.45
CA LEU A 107 9.41 7.03 3.41
C LEU A 107 9.90 6.57 4.79
N GLU A 108 9.62 7.33 5.84
CA GLU A 108 9.98 6.95 7.22
C GLU A 108 9.32 5.62 7.62
N PHE A 109 8.06 5.44 7.28
CA PHE A 109 7.33 4.19 7.52
C PHE A 109 7.99 3.01 6.80
N GLY A 110 8.34 3.17 5.51
CA GLY A 110 9.04 2.15 4.76
C GLY A 110 10.40 1.79 5.35
N LEU A 111 11.18 2.80 5.77
CA LEU A 111 12.47 2.58 6.43
C LEU A 111 12.31 1.85 7.77
N ALA A 112 11.28 2.17 8.54
CA ALA A 112 10.98 1.47 9.79
C ALA A 112 10.60 0.00 9.54
N LEU A 113 9.84 -0.29 8.49
CA LEU A 113 9.51 -1.66 8.08
C LEU A 113 10.78 -2.44 7.70
N GLN A 114 11.69 -1.82 6.98
CA GLN A 114 12.96 -2.43 6.60
C GLN A 114 13.82 -2.77 7.84
N ALA A 115 13.88 -1.86 8.80
CA ALA A 115 14.66 -2.05 10.04
C ALA A 115 14.08 -3.15 10.93
N SER A 116 12.75 -3.40 10.88
CA SER A 116 12.07 -4.42 11.69
C SER A 116 12.06 -5.80 11.04
N GLN A 117 12.45 -5.92 9.76
CA GLN A 117 12.54 -7.22 9.11
C GLN A 117 13.73 -8.02 9.68
N PRO A 118 13.55 -9.31 9.99
CA PRO A 118 14.68 -10.15 10.36
C PRO A 118 15.65 -10.22 9.18
N ALA A 119 16.95 -10.27 9.49
CA ALA A 119 17.98 -10.47 8.49
C ALA A 119 17.56 -11.59 7.55
N SER A 120 17.59 -11.32 6.23
CA SER A 120 17.19 -12.31 5.26
C SER A 120 18.07 -13.56 5.41
N ALA A 121 17.51 -14.74 5.12
CA ALA A 121 18.25 -15.99 5.18
C ALA A 121 19.49 -15.99 4.26
N GLN A 122 19.64 -14.99 3.40
CA GLN A 122 20.82 -14.79 2.54
C GLN A 122 22.03 -14.25 3.30
N ASP A 123 21.84 -13.65 4.48
CA ASP A 123 22.93 -13.19 5.35
C ASP A 123 23.37 -14.25 6.37
N ALA A 124 22.71 -15.39 6.40
CA ALA A 124 23.19 -16.51 7.18
C ALA A 124 24.50 -17.01 6.56
N PRO A 125 25.62 -17.05 7.34
CA PRO A 125 26.84 -17.62 6.80
C PRO A 125 26.55 -19.04 6.30
N ALA A 126 26.99 -19.32 5.08
CA ALA A 126 26.92 -20.67 4.56
C ALA A 126 27.66 -21.60 5.53
N THR A 127 26.92 -22.29 6.37
CA THR A 127 27.46 -23.37 7.16
C THR A 127 27.67 -24.51 6.22
N SER A 128 28.94 -24.67 5.88
CA SER A 128 29.38 -25.86 5.22
C SER A 128 29.10 -27.09 6.09
#